data_40e72f154b5777573698512fd8f05b27
#
_entry.id   40e72f154b5777573698512fd8f05b27
#
_cell.length_a   1.000
_cell.length_b   1.000
_cell.length_c   1.000
_cell.angle_alpha   90.00
_cell.angle_beta   90.00
_cell.angle_gamma   90.00
#
_symmetry.space_group_name_H-M   'P 1'
#
loop_
_entity.id
_entity.type
_entity.pdbx_description
1 polymer ?
#
loop_
_entity_poly.entity_id
_entity_poly.type
_entity_poly.pdbx_seq_one_letter_code
_entity_poly.pdbx_strand_id
1 'polypeptide(L)'
;MQVRHESDARETPTTFRVLVTGANSGLGLAICCRLIDEFLHTRPASQTLHLLYTTRDARKVADTSKTLHAHLSSTLHKLSPKHRPSTSRAPGGDRVIIEGILVDLAKLHTVRALATELVGRGEELDAVIWNAGIAGWKGVDWFKGMWGMLTDLKYATTYPEFMIPDVGLVAAPQTPSHRSSKKNVDEANVDEQDVPEQPQLGQVFLANVFGHYLLTHFLAPLFSPSSRIVWISSTGALPPYFDVEDLQGLRARAAYESSKRVTDLLAMTSELPSTALYVRGLLGRGEEGGRVAALPKMYVTHPGVIATSIAGLNWFMGFWMLVALYAARWLSSPWHPVDPYKGAISAVFCALSPPEQLADLEAREGKGKWGSTTGVYGEERVARTEVPGWGYCGVPGVVPEGSVTTGMWRGRVEGSREGREGFEVEGARLWREMEELRREWEKRLGLED
;
A
#
# COMPACT_ATOMS: atom_id res chain seq x y z
N MET A 1 -17.06 55.49 14.57
CA MET A 1 -16.20 54.53 15.27
C MET A 1 -16.19 53.25 14.45
N GLN A 2 -15.19 53.13 13.54
CA GLN A 2 -15.09 52.00 12.61
C GLN A 2 -14.33 50.87 13.31
N VAL A 3 -14.99 49.75 13.49
CA VAL A 3 -14.35 48.50 13.93
C VAL A 3 -13.58 47.94 12.73
N ARG A 4 -12.26 48.04 12.81
CA ARG A 4 -11.36 47.29 11.88
C ARG A 4 -11.47 45.83 12.22
N HIS A 5 -11.92 45.01 11.27
CA HIS A 5 -11.69 43.57 11.28
C HIS A 5 -10.19 43.31 11.03
N GLU A 6 -9.46 43.08 12.10
CA GLU A 6 -8.17 42.41 12.05
C GLU A 6 -8.41 40.90 12.02
N SER A 7 -8.11 40.25 10.92
CA SER A 7 -7.66 38.86 10.90
C SER A 7 -7.11 38.49 9.51
N ASP A 8 -6.04 39.16 9.08
CA ASP A 8 -5.10 38.55 8.12
C ASP A 8 -3.94 37.96 8.94
N ALA A 9 -4.21 36.93 9.72
CA ALA A 9 -3.19 36.02 10.15
C ALA A 9 -2.69 35.28 8.89
N ARG A 10 -1.60 35.73 8.32
CA ARG A 10 -0.92 34.99 7.23
C ARG A 10 -0.58 33.62 7.79
N GLU A 11 -1.36 32.61 7.36
CA GLU A 11 -1.04 31.20 7.66
C GLU A 11 0.38 30.94 7.22
N THR A 12 1.22 30.43 8.12
CA THR A 12 2.57 30.02 7.80
C THR A 12 2.50 28.92 6.75
N PRO A 13 3.27 29.01 5.65
CA PRO A 13 3.31 28.00 4.64
C PRO A 13 3.63 26.63 5.26
N THR A 14 2.76 25.66 5.09
CA THR A 14 2.98 24.29 5.58
C THR A 14 3.18 23.34 4.42
N THR A 15 4.09 22.39 4.56
CA THR A 15 4.33 21.36 3.54
C THR A 15 3.72 20.05 4.00
N PHE A 16 2.90 19.45 3.14
CA PHE A 16 2.32 18.13 3.32
C PHE A 16 3.14 17.12 2.51
N ARG A 17 3.83 16.20 3.19
CA ARG A 17 4.74 15.25 2.58
C ARG A 17 4.13 13.87 2.49
N VAL A 18 4.10 13.31 1.28
CA VAL A 18 3.56 11.96 1.03
C VAL A 18 4.59 11.12 0.28
N LEU A 19 4.89 9.93 0.80
CA LEU A 19 5.73 8.94 0.14
C LEU A 19 4.86 7.83 -0.46
N VAL A 20 4.99 7.58 -1.77
CA VAL A 20 4.28 6.51 -2.48
C VAL A 20 5.29 5.51 -3.05
N THR A 21 5.18 4.23 -2.70
CA THR A 21 6.05 3.20 -3.26
C THR A 21 5.51 2.61 -4.55
N GLY A 22 6.41 2.32 -5.53
CA GLY A 22 6.04 1.65 -6.78
C GLY A 22 5.19 2.49 -7.72
N ALA A 23 5.54 3.76 -7.91
CA ALA A 23 4.74 4.74 -8.67
C ALA A 23 4.99 4.76 -10.19
N ASN A 24 5.78 3.85 -10.74
CA ASN A 24 6.17 3.90 -12.16
C ASN A 24 5.05 3.50 -13.14
N SER A 25 3.98 2.90 -12.70
CA SER A 25 2.86 2.45 -13.54
C SER A 25 1.63 2.04 -12.71
N GLY A 26 0.53 1.73 -13.40
CA GLY A 26 -0.67 1.15 -12.80
C GLY A 26 -1.22 1.97 -11.66
N LEU A 27 -1.52 1.30 -10.54
CA LEU A 27 -2.13 1.94 -9.37
C LEU A 27 -1.24 3.00 -8.74
N GLY A 28 0.07 2.76 -8.59
CA GLY A 28 0.97 3.70 -7.94
C GLY A 28 1.08 5.04 -8.68
N LEU A 29 1.17 5.01 -10.00
CA LEU A 29 1.14 6.23 -10.82
C LEU A 29 -0.22 6.94 -10.69
N ALA A 30 -1.30 6.19 -10.71
CA ALA A 30 -2.65 6.72 -10.55
C ALA A 30 -2.88 7.37 -9.16
N ILE A 31 -2.33 6.77 -8.09
CA ILE A 31 -2.33 7.37 -6.74
C ILE A 31 -1.59 8.72 -6.76
N CYS A 32 -0.41 8.80 -7.37
CA CYS A 32 0.34 10.05 -7.47
C CYS A 32 -0.43 11.13 -8.25
N CYS A 33 -1.02 10.78 -9.41
CA CYS A 33 -1.85 11.70 -10.17
C CYS A 33 -3.06 12.20 -9.36
N ARG A 34 -3.73 11.29 -8.67
CA ARG A 34 -4.92 11.64 -7.88
C ARG A 34 -4.57 12.45 -6.62
N LEU A 35 -3.44 12.18 -5.98
CA LEU A 35 -2.93 13.01 -4.88
C LEU A 35 -2.73 14.46 -5.33
N ILE A 36 -2.13 14.68 -6.51
CA ILE A 36 -1.95 16.02 -7.08
C ILE A 36 -3.31 16.70 -7.29
N ASP A 37 -4.24 16.02 -7.94
CA ASP A 37 -5.55 16.58 -8.25
C ASP A 37 -6.35 16.92 -6.98
N GLU A 38 -6.51 15.96 -6.07
CA GLU A 38 -7.30 16.17 -4.85
C GLU A 38 -6.64 17.18 -3.91
N PHE A 39 -5.30 17.18 -3.80
CA PHE A 39 -4.58 18.17 -3.00
C PHE A 39 -4.84 19.60 -3.52
N LEU A 40 -4.72 19.81 -4.82
CA LEU A 40 -4.93 21.12 -5.43
C LEU A 40 -6.39 21.61 -5.30
N HIS A 41 -7.36 20.68 -5.27
CA HIS A 41 -8.77 21.02 -5.14
C HIS A 41 -9.22 21.23 -3.69
N THR A 42 -8.64 20.48 -2.75
CA THR A 42 -9.19 20.43 -1.38
C THR A 42 -8.35 21.18 -0.34
N ARG A 43 -7.06 21.43 -0.61
CA ARG A 43 -6.16 22.02 0.35
C ARG A 43 -5.97 23.53 0.16
N PRO A 44 -5.78 24.28 1.26
CA PRO A 44 -5.57 25.74 1.19
C PRO A 44 -4.40 26.12 0.28
N ALA A 45 -4.46 27.32 -0.30
CA ALA A 45 -3.40 27.82 -1.17
C ALA A 45 -2.05 28.03 -0.46
N SER A 46 -2.07 28.15 0.86
CA SER A 46 -0.89 28.25 1.75
C SER A 46 -0.14 26.93 1.92
N GLN A 47 -0.76 25.76 1.58
CA GLN A 47 -0.12 24.45 1.67
C GLN A 47 0.59 24.05 0.39
N THR A 48 1.72 23.38 0.55
CA THR A 48 2.51 22.75 -0.54
C THR A 48 2.49 21.23 -0.39
N LEU A 49 2.25 20.50 -1.47
CA LEU A 49 2.41 19.04 -1.53
C LEU A 49 3.87 18.73 -1.91
N HIS A 50 4.56 17.98 -1.08
CA HIS A 50 5.81 17.32 -1.47
C HIS A 50 5.53 15.85 -1.71
N LEU A 51 5.40 15.47 -2.99
CA LEU A 51 5.13 14.11 -3.43
C LEU A 51 6.44 13.38 -3.69
N LEU A 52 6.81 12.53 -2.74
CA LEU A 52 7.92 11.59 -2.86
C LEU A 52 7.39 10.29 -3.48
N TYR A 53 8.00 9.81 -4.54
CA TYR A 53 7.61 8.55 -5.14
C TYR A 53 8.82 7.65 -5.40
N THR A 54 8.62 6.32 -5.34
CA THR A 54 9.72 5.40 -5.56
C THR A 54 9.54 4.51 -6.78
N THR A 55 10.66 4.17 -7.39
CA THR A 55 10.78 3.16 -8.44
C THR A 55 12.06 2.33 -8.25
N ARG A 56 12.16 1.17 -8.95
CA ARG A 56 13.35 0.31 -8.88
C ARG A 56 14.44 0.64 -9.91
N ASP A 57 14.17 1.55 -10.82
CA ASP A 57 14.98 1.82 -12.01
C ASP A 57 15.07 3.32 -12.28
N ALA A 58 16.29 3.83 -12.51
CA ALA A 58 16.52 5.25 -12.75
C ALA A 58 15.81 5.78 -14.02
N ARG A 59 15.70 4.95 -15.07
CA ARG A 59 14.93 5.34 -16.27
C ARG A 59 13.46 5.54 -15.92
N LYS A 60 12.90 4.63 -15.12
CA LYS A 60 11.52 4.74 -14.64
C LYS A 60 11.30 5.96 -13.76
N VAL A 61 12.30 6.40 -12.97
CA VAL A 61 12.22 7.66 -12.23
C VAL A 61 12.00 8.82 -13.22
N ALA A 62 12.84 8.93 -14.25
CA ALA A 62 12.75 10.02 -15.22
C ALA A 62 11.42 10.00 -16.00
N ASP A 63 10.98 8.81 -16.46
CA ASP A 63 9.73 8.66 -17.20
C ASP A 63 8.50 8.98 -16.33
N THR A 64 8.51 8.53 -15.08
CA THR A 64 7.45 8.81 -14.10
C THR A 64 7.41 10.30 -13.77
N SER A 65 8.56 10.93 -13.53
CA SER A 65 8.66 12.37 -13.30
C SER A 65 8.06 13.16 -14.45
N LYS A 66 8.43 12.83 -15.68
CA LYS A 66 7.88 13.46 -16.89
C LYS A 66 6.36 13.32 -16.97
N THR A 67 5.84 12.12 -16.68
CA THR A 67 4.39 11.84 -16.69
C THR A 67 3.65 12.65 -15.63
N LEU A 68 4.16 12.69 -14.41
CA LEU A 68 3.56 13.43 -13.30
C LEU A 68 3.59 14.95 -13.53
N HIS A 69 4.67 15.49 -14.07
CA HIS A 69 4.75 16.92 -14.43
C HIS A 69 3.79 17.28 -15.57
N ALA A 70 3.63 16.39 -16.56
CA ALA A 70 2.64 16.59 -17.62
C ALA A 70 1.21 16.55 -17.06
N HIS A 71 0.93 15.63 -16.14
CA HIS A 71 -0.36 15.57 -15.44
C HIS A 71 -0.62 16.83 -14.64
N LEU A 72 0.35 17.27 -13.80
CA LEU A 72 0.27 18.51 -13.04
C LEU A 72 -0.03 19.72 -13.94
N SER A 73 0.69 19.85 -15.05
CA SER A 73 0.47 20.94 -15.99
C SER A 73 -0.95 20.93 -16.58
N SER A 74 -1.48 19.73 -16.90
CA SER A 74 -2.84 19.57 -17.40
C SER A 74 -3.89 19.97 -16.32
N THR A 75 -3.66 19.55 -15.07
CA THR A 75 -4.55 19.91 -13.95
C THR A 75 -4.55 21.41 -13.67
N LEU A 76 -3.38 22.05 -13.64
CA LEU A 76 -3.26 23.48 -13.46
C LEU A 76 -3.95 24.27 -14.61
N HIS A 77 -3.83 23.78 -15.84
CA HIS A 77 -4.54 24.40 -16.97
C HIS A 77 -6.07 24.31 -16.80
N LYS A 78 -6.61 23.21 -16.32
CA LYS A 78 -8.06 23.03 -16.05
C LYS A 78 -8.55 23.92 -14.90
N LEU A 79 -7.71 24.15 -13.89
CA LEU A 79 -8.03 25.00 -12.75
C LEU A 79 -7.91 26.50 -13.04
N SER A 80 -7.22 26.88 -14.13
CA SER A 80 -7.03 28.29 -14.51
C SER A 80 -8.32 28.88 -15.07
N PRO A 81 -8.78 30.06 -14.60
CA PRO A 81 -9.92 30.75 -15.19
C PRO A 81 -9.66 31.04 -16.67
N LYS A 82 -10.66 30.83 -17.53
CA LYS A 82 -10.59 30.95 -19.00
C LYS A 82 -10.15 32.33 -19.55
N HIS A 83 -9.80 33.30 -18.71
CA HIS A 83 -9.54 34.70 -19.09
C HIS A 83 -8.29 35.30 -18.45
N ARG A 84 -7.20 34.54 -18.27
CA ARG A 84 -5.93 35.13 -17.82
C ARG A 84 -4.90 35.17 -18.96
N PRO A 85 -4.19 36.30 -19.19
CA PRO A 85 -3.16 36.39 -20.22
C PRO A 85 -2.04 35.39 -19.94
N SER A 86 -1.48 34.84 -21.04
CA SER A 86 -0.48 33.76 -21.04
C SER A 86 0.90 34.11 -20.45
N THR A 87 1.04 35.26 -19.82
CA THR A 87 2.31 35.76 -19.25
C THR A 87 2.44 35.60 -17.73
N SER A 88 1.38 35.22 -17.03
CA SER A 88 1.46 34.94 -15.59
C SER A 88 1.53 33.43 -15.35
N ARG A 89 2.62 32.98 -14.70
CA ARG A 89 2.80 31.61 -14.17
C ARG A 89 1.50 31.18 -13.48
N ALA A 90 0.96 30.02 -13.83
CA ALA A 90 -0.31 29.56 -13.29
C ALA A 90 -0.23 29.50 -11.76
N PRO A 91 -1.18 30.12 -11.03
CA PRO A 91 -1.16 30.07 -9.57
C PRO A 91 -1.35 28.62 -9.13
N GLY A 92 -0.34 28.05 -8.49
CA GLY A 92 -0.40 26.67 -7.97
C GLY A 92 0.74 25.75 -8.45
N GLY A 93 1.51 26.13 -9.47
CA GLY A 93 2.66 25.32 -9.93
C GLY A 93 3.73 25.15 -8.85
N ASP A 94 3.88 26.16 -8.00
CA ASP A 94 4.84 26.13 -6.89
C ASP A 94 4.29 25.38 -5.64
N ARG A 95 3.01 24.92 -5.69
CA ARG A 95 2.36 24.17 -4.61
C ARG A 95 2.57 22.67 -4.68
N VAL A 96 3.22 22.14 -5.72
CA VAL A 96 3.47 20.71 -5.86
C VAL A 96 4.92 20.49 -6.23
N ILE A 97 5.66 19.84 -5.32
CA ILE A 97 7.03 19.38 -5.53
C ILE A 97 6.95 17.87 -5.80
N ILE A 98 7.55 17.42 -6.88
CA ILE A 98 7.54 16.01 -7.29
C ILE A 98 8.97 15.50 -7.28
N GLU A 99 9.24 14.51 -6.43
CA GLU A 99 10.58 13.94 -6.25
C GLU A 99 10.57 12.42 -6.38
N GLY A 100 11.41 11.90 -7.28
CA GLY A 100 11.54 10.46 -7.49
C GLY A 100 12.79 9.89 -6.83
N ILE A 101 12.63 8.78 -6.11
CA ILE A 101 13.69 8.13 -5.35
C ILE A 101 13.80 6.66 -5.75
N LEU A 102 15.02 6.12 -5.71
CA LEU A 102 15.28 4.72 -6.05
C LEU A 102 15.16 3.83 -4.82
N VAL A 103 14.35 2.77 -4.93
CA VAL A 103 14.34 1.66 -3.97
C VAL A 103 13.86 0.37 -4.63
N ASP A 104 14.50 -0.73 -4.30
CA ASP A 104 14.02 -2.08 -4.57
C ASP A 104 13.69 -2.76 -3.24
N LEU A 105 12.40 -2.89 -2.94
CA LEU A 105 11.93 -3.48 -1.68
C LEU A 105 12.34 -4.95 -1.52
N ALA A 106 12.71 -5.62 -2.62
CA ALA A 106 13.28 -6.96 -2.59
C ALA A 106 14.80 -6.97 -2.30
N LYS A 107 15.39 -5.80 -2.01
CA LYS A 107 16.80 -5.63 -1.64
C LYS A 107 16.91 -4.78 -0.38
N LEU A 108 17.09 -5.42 0.76
CA LEU A 108 17.01 -4.77 2.07
C LEU A 108 18.04 -3.63 2.26
N HIS A 109 19.22 -3.74 1.63
CA HIS A 109 20.21 -2.65 1.66
C HIS A 109 19.70 -1.37 0.98
N THR A 110 18.86 -1.46 -0.08
CA THR A 110 18.28 -0.27 -0.72
C THR A 110 17.16 0.32 0.14
N VAL A 111 16.44 -0.51 0.89
CA VAL A 111 15.44 -0.07 1.87
C VAL A 111 16.11 0.76 2.97
N ARG A 112 17.22 0.26 3.51
CA ARG A 112 18.00 0.99 4.53
C ARG A 112 18.57 2.30 3.96
N ALA A 113 19.15 2.25 2.75
CA ALA A 113 19.71 3.45 2.11
C ALA A 113 18.68 4.57 1.94
N LEU A 114 17.48 4.23 1.44
CA LEU A 114 16.37 5.18 1.33
C LEU A 114 15.99 5.76 2.69
N ALA A 115 15.83 4.91 3.70
CA ALA A 115 15.45 5.37 5.02
C ALA A 115 16.51 6.29 5.64
N THR A 116 17.82 5.93 5.52
CA THR A 116 18.93 6.76 6.00
C THR A 116 18.93 8.13 5.32
N GLU A 117 18.69 8.19 4.02
CA GLU A 117 18.59 9.43 3.27
C GLU A 117 17.44 10.31 3.79
N LEU A 118 16.23 9.76 3.91
CA LEU A 118 15.07 10.54 4.35
C LEU A 118 15.18 10.96 5.83
N VAL A 119 15.63 10.08 6.71
CA VAL A 119 15.87 10.41 8.11
C VAL A 119 16.95 11.50 8.25
N GLY A 120 18.01 11.43 7.43
CA GLY A 120 19.05 12.47 7.39
C GLY A 120 18.54 13.85 6.97
N ARG A 121 17.43 13.92 6.22
CA ARG A 121 16.74 15.19 5.89
C ARG A 121 15.97 15.77 7.07
N GLY A 122 15.53 14.92 8.01
CA GLY A 122 14.77 15.32 9.20
C GLY A 122 13.39 15.90 8.93
N GLU A 123 12.81 15.60 7.76
CA GLU A 123 11.52 16.10 7.35
C GLU A 123 10.38 15.13 7.70
N GLU A 124 9.39 15.61 8.45
CA GLU A 124 8.23 14.79 8.84
C GLU A 124 7.47 14.30 7.60
N LEU A 125 6.99 13.04 7.64
CA LEU A 125 6.13 12.44 6.64
C LEU A 125 4.68 12.41 7.15
N ASP A 126 3.79 13.15 6.48
CA ASP A 126 2.36 13.20 6.83
C ASP A 126 1.63 11.93 6.43
N ALA A 127 2.02 11.31 5.32
CA ALA A 127 1.48 10.03 4.89
C ALA A 127 2.50 9.19 4.13
N VAL A 128 2.40 7.88 4.30
CA VAL A 128 3.09 6.90 3.45
C VAL A 128 2.08 5.93 2.85
N ILE A 129 2.24 5.61 1.56
CA ILE A 129 1.35 4.68 0.85
C ILE A 129 2.19 3.50 0.34
N TRP A 130 2.04 2.37 1.01
CA TRP A 130 2.73 1.13 0.70
C TRP A 130 2.02 0.39 -0.44
N ASN A 131 2.31 0.81 -1.67
CA ASN A 131 1.65 0.33 -2.88
C ASN A 131 2.50 -0.67 -3.69
N ALA A 132 3.82 -0.57 -3.65
CA ALA A 132 4.68 -1.45 -4.44
C ALA A 132 4.39 -2.93 -4.14
N GLY A 133 4.48 -3.76 -5.17
CA GLY A 133 4.29 -5.20 -5.01
C GLY A 133 4.40 -5.95 -6.32
N ILE A 134 4.48 -7.27 -6.19
CA ILE A 134 4.49 -8.23 -7.30
C ILE A 134 3.43 -9.29 -7.06
N ALA A 135 2.91 -9.87 -8.13
CA ALA A 135 1.90 -10.93 -8.03
C ALA A 135 2.51 -12.32 -7.80
N GLY A 136 3.72 -12.59 -8.31
CA GLY A 136 4.33 -13.91 -8.23
C GLY A 136 3.56 -14.96 -9.04
N TRP A 137 2.93 -14.57 -10.14
CA TRP A 137 2.24 -15.47 -11.05
C TRP A 137 3.13 -15.79 -12.25
N LYS A 138 3.08 -17.05 -12.71
CA LYS A 138 3.82 -17.55 -13.88
C LYS A 138 2.96 -17.84 -15.09
N GLY A 139 1.62 -17.75 -14.97
CA GLY A 139 0.72 -18.04 -16.08
C GLY A 139 -0.75 -17.97 -15.71
N VAL A 140 -1.56 -18.40 -16.65
CA VAL A 140 -3.02 -18.42 -16.55
C VAL A 140 -3.54 -19.81 -16.93
N ASP A 141 -4.37 -20.40 -16.09
CA ASP A 141 -5.16 -21.58 -16.44
C ASP A 141 -6.37 -21.14 -17.28
N TRP A 142 -6.22 -21.26 -18.59
CA TRP A 142 -7.22 -20.79 -19.55
C TRP A 142 -8.56 -21.54 -19.47
N PHE A 143 -8.51 -22.83 -19.17
CA PHE A 143 -9.73 -23.64 -19.01
C PHE A 143 -10.52 -23.16 -17.79
N LYS A 144 -9.87 -23.05 -16.65
CA LYS A 144 -10.48 -22.55 -15.42
C LYS A 144 -10.96 -21.12 -15.58
N GLY A 145 -10.16 -20.27 -16.26
CA GLY A 145 -10.51 -18.89 -16.55
C GLY A 145 -11.76 -18.76 -17.41
N MET A 146 -11.82 -19.45 -18.55
CA MET A 146 -13.01 -19.44 -19.43
C MET A 146 -14.25 -19.99 -18.72
N TRP A 147 -14.10 -21.10 -18.00
CA TRP A 147 -15.21 -21.69 -17.26
C TRP A 147 -15.74 -20.72 -16.19
N GLY A 148 -14.87 -20.10 -15.43
CA GLY A 148 -15.23 -19.08 -14.43
C GLY A 148 -15.96 -17.88 -15.06
N MET A 149 -15.45 -17.36 -16.19
CA MET A 149 -16.09 -16.25 -16.90
C MET A 149 -17.48 -16.58 -17.44
N LEU A 150 -17.70 -17.83 -17.84
CA LEU A 150 -19.01 -18.28 -18.35
C LEU A 150 -20.01 -18.61 -17.24
N THR A 151 -19.54 -19.07 -16.08
CA THR A 151 -20.43 -19.53 -15.00
C THR A 151 -20.70 -18.45 -13.96
N ASP A 152 -19.70 -17.64 -13.62
CA ASP A 152 -19.82 -16.56 -12.65
C ASP A 152 -18.78 -15.46 -12.92
N LEU A 153 -19.08 -14.61 -13.89
CA LEU A 153 -18.19 -13.54 -14.33
C LEU A 153 -17.74 -12.61 -13.19
N LYS A 154 -18.67 -12.25 -12.30
CA LYS A 154 -18.34 -11.33 -11.18
C LYS A 154 -17.38 -11.96 -10.20
N TYR A 155 -17.61 -13.22 -9.86
CA TYR A 155 -16.71 -13.95 -8.97
C TYR A 155 -15.34 -14.16 -9.63
N ALA A 156 -15.30 -14.67 -10.84
CA ALA A 156 -14.07 -14.98 -11.55
C ALA A 156 -13.16 -13.74 -11.77
N THR A 157 -13.77 -12.58 -12.04
CA THR A 157 -13.03 -11.32 -12.19
C THR A 157 -12.61 -10.70 -10.85
N THR A 158 -13.32 -10.95 -9.77
CA THR A 158 -13.00 -10.45 -8.43
C THR A 158 -11.94 -11.31 -7.74
N TYR A 159 -12.04 -12.63 -7.93
CA TYR A 159 -11.16 -13.65 -7.32
C TYR A 159 -10.58 -14.54 -8.44
N PRO A 160 -9.50 -14.11 -9.09
CA PRO A 160 -8.96 -14.79 -10.27
C PRO A 160 -8.21 -16.07 -9.91
N GLU A 161 -8.92 -17.07 -9.41
CA GLU A 161 -8.38 -18.40 -9.03
C GLU A 161 -7.76 -19.18 -10.20
N PHE A 162 -7.88 -18.65 -11.40
CA PHE A 162 -7.26 -19.18 -12.63
C PHE A 162 -5.83 -18.66 -12.85
N MET A 163 -5.34 -17.78 -12.01
CA MET A 163 -3.92 -17.40 -12.04
C MET A 163 -3.06 -18.51 -11.48
N ILE A 164 -2.01 -18.89 -12.20
CA ILE A 164 -1.08 -19.93 -11.77
C ILE A 164 0.06 -19.28 -10.99
N PRO A 165 0.16 -19.53 -9.68
CA PRO A 165 1.23 -18.96 -8.87
C PRO A 165 2.58 -19.66 -9.13
N ASP A 166 3.65 -18.95 -8.91
CA ASP A 166 5.01 -19.50 -8.83
C ASP A 166 5.30 -19.83 -7.35
N VAL A 167 5.00 -21.08 -6.99
CA VAL A 167 5.14 -21.54 -5.59
C VAL A 167 6.62 -21.70 -5.24
N GLY A 168 7.00 -21.26 -4.04
CA GLY A 168 8.39 -21.37 -3.57
C GLY A 168 9.33 -20.32 -4.16
N LEU A 169 8.78 -19.23 -4.70
CA LEU A 169 9.58 -18.13 -5.25
C LEU A 169 10.38 -17.42 -4.15
N VAL A 170 11.71 -17.60 -4.19
CA VAL A 170 12.67 -17.07 -3.21
C VAL A 170 13.34 -15.81 -3.73
N ALA A 171 13.53 -14.83 -2.86
CA ALA A 171 14.28 -13.62 -3.17
C ALA A 171 15.78 -13.93 -3.33
N ALA A 172 16.46 -13.08 -4.09
CA ALA A 172 17.93 -13.15 -4.17
C ALA A 172 18.57 -12.93 -2.78
N PRO A 173 19.77 -13.48 -2.53
CA PRO A 173 20.50 -13.24 -1.29
C PRO A 173 20.65 -11.77 -0.96
N GLN A 174 20.41 -11.40 0.30
CA GLN A 174 20.41 -10.02 0.77
C GLN A 174 21.82 -9.53 1.19
N THR A 175 22.69 -10.44 1.60
CA THR A 175 24.09 -10.15 1.91
C THR A 175 24.95 -10.38 0.68
N PRO A 176 25.89 -9.48 0.33
CA PRO A 176 26.84 -9.73 -0.72
C PRO A 176 27.66 -10.97 -0.37
N SER A 177 27.63 -12.01 -1.20
CA SER A 177 28.64 -13.07 -1.08
C SER A 177 30.01 -12.45 -1.31
N HIS A 178 30.97 -12.68 -0.43
CA HIS A 178 32.38 -12.22 -0.57
C HIS A 178 33.07 -12.71 -1.86
N ARG A 179 32.37 -13.51 -2.68
CA ARG A 179 32.88 -14.07 -3.96
C ARG A 179 33.00 -13.07 -5.11
N SER A 180 32.47 -11.87 -5.02
CA SER A 180 32.46 -10.92 -6.16
C SER A 180 33.72 -10.05 -6.31
N SER A 181 34.71 -10.14 -5.42
CA SER A 181 35.87 -9.23 -5.45
C SER A 181 37.22 -9.88 -5.77
N LYS A 182 37.28 -11.19 -6.10
CA LYS A 182 38.57 -11.81 -6.50
C LYS A 182 38.43 -12.62 -7.80
N LYS A 183 38.33 -11.93 -8.92
CA LYS A 183 38.93 -12.43 -10.16
C LYS A 183 40.43 -12.08 -10.11
N ASN A 184 41.26 -13.11 -10.08
CA ASN A 184 42.71 -13.14 -10.05
C ASN A 184 43.32 -13.30 -8.66
N VAL A 185 43.37 -14.55 -8.17
CA VAL A 185 44.51 -15.16 -7.48
C VAL A 185 44.27 -16.67 -7.45
N ASP A 186 45.35 -17.42 -7.66
CA ASP A 186 45.43 -18.85 -7.92
C ASP A 186 44.65 -19.77 -6.97
N GLU A 187 44.14 -20.85 -7.57
CA GLU A 187 43.57 -22.01 -6.91
C GLU A 187 44.52 -22.62 -5.89
N ALA A 188 44.26 -22.43 -4.61
CA ALA A 188 44.72 -23.35 -3.57
C ALA A 188 43.81 -23.20 -2.34
N ASN A 189 43.03 -24.27 -2.09
CA ASN A 189 42.44 -24.65 -0.79
C ASN A 189 41.99 -23.52 0.13
N VAL A 190 40.76 -23.03 -0.06
CA VAL A 190 39.98 -22.42 1.00
C VAL A 190 38.80 -23.34 1.25
N ASP A 191 38.74 -23.92 2.44
CA ASP A 191 37.63 -24.74 2.92
C ASP A 191 36.29 -24.06 2.61
N GLU A 192 35.40 -24.80 1.97
CA GLU A 192 34.06 -24.39 1.53
C GLU A 192 33.07 -24.20 2.72
N GLN A 193 33.56 -24.09 3.93
CA GLN A 193 32.84 -24.32 5.17
C GLN A 193 32.66 -23.09 6.05
N ASP A 194 32.33 -21.87 5.65
CA ASP A 194 31.90 -20.89 6.66
C ASP A 194 31.27 -19.60 6.06
N VAL A 195 30.41 -19.74 5.08
CA VAL A 195 29.43 -18.68 4.85
C VAL A 195 28.13 -19.15 5.49
N PRO A 196 27.66 -18.52 6.58
CA PRO A 196 26.39 -18.91 7.18
C PRO A 196 25.31 -18.90 6.11
N GLU A 197 24.64 -20.03 5.92
CA GLU A 197 23.57 -20.17 4.94
C GLU A 197 22.50 -19.14 5.30
N GLN A 198 22.24 -18.21 4.38
CA GLN A 198 21.25 -17.16 4.59
C GLN A 198 19.86 -17.80 4.55
N PRO A 199 18.97 -17.53 5.55
CA PRO A 199 17.62 -18.03 5.51
C PRO A 199 16.88 -17.52 4.27
N GLN A 200 16.05 -18.39 3.71
CA GLN A 200 15.25 -18.04 2.55
C GLN A 200 14.25 -16.93 2.90
N LEU A 201 14.08 -15.99 1.98
CA LEU A 201 13.00 -14.99 2.03
C LEU A 201 12.06 -15.19 0.86
N GLY A 202 10.77 -15.34 1.14
CA GLY A 202 9.74 -15.39 0.11
C GLY A 202 9.72 -14.10 -0.70
N GLN A 203 9.93 -14.17 -2.00
CA GLN A 203 10.09 -12.97 -2.84
C GLN A 203 8.82 -12.10 -2.88
N VAL A 204 7.63 -12.73 -2.94
CA VAL A 204 6.35 -12.01 -2.92
C VAL A 204 6.13 -11.34 -1.56
N PHE A 205 6.36 -12.07 -0.48
CA PHE A 205 6.27 -11.55 0.88
C PHE A 205 7.23 -10.39 1.10
N LEU A 206 8.48 -10.55 0.68
CA LEU A 206 9.50 -9.50 0.82
C LEU A 206 9.09 -8.22 0.08
N ALA A 207 8.70 -8.34 -1.19
CA ALA A 207 8.35 -7.19 -2.01
C ALA A 207 7.04 -6.50 -1.59
N ASN A 208 6.04 -7.27 -1.11
CA ASN A 208 4.70 -6.76 -0.82
C ASN A 208 4.51 -6.33 0.63
N VAL A 209 5.26 -6.96 1.56
CA VAL A 209 5.05 -6.76 3.01
C VAL A 209 6.35 -6.42 3.74
N PHE A 210 7.33 -7.32 3.75
CA PHE A 210 8.46 -7.21 4.67
C PHE A 210 9.38 -6.03 4.35
N GLY A 211 9.60 -5.73 3.06
CA GLY A 211 10.34 -4.52 2.65
C GLY A 211 9.68 -3.22 3.12
N HIS A 212 8.35 -3.14 3.07
CA HIS A 212 7.59 -2.00 3.62
C HIS A 212 7.60 -1.98 5.15
N TYR A 213 7.55 -3.14 5.79
CA TYR A 213 7.60 -3.26 7.24
C TYR A 213 8.93 -2.72 7.79
N LEU A 214 10.05 -3.13 7.20
CA LEU A 214 11.36 -2.59 7.54
C LEU A 214 11.47 -1.09 7.22
N LEU A 215 10.95 -0.65 6.07
CA LEU A 215 10.95 0.76 5.71
C LEU A 215 10.13 1.58 6.73
N THR A 216 8.99 1.05 7.19
CA THR A 216 8.18 1.68 8.26
C THR A 216 9.00 1.84 9.54
N HIS A 217 9.74 0.80 9.93
CA HIS A 217 10.59 0.83 11.12
C HIS A 217 11.69 1.89 11.01
N PHE A 218 12.44 1.87 9.92
CA PHE A 218 13.54 2.82 9.72
C PHE A 218 13.07 4.26 9.53
N LEU A 219 11.85 4.49 9.04
CA LEU A 219 11.26 5.83 8.91
C LEU A 219 10.49 6.28 10.16
N ALA A 220 10.44 5.47 11.21
CA ALA A 220 9.70 5.78 12.43
C ALA A 220 10.06 7.16 13.05
N PRO A 221 11.33 7.65 13.01
CA PRO A 221 11.67 8.99 13.48
C PRO A 221 10.96 10.13 12.74
N LEU A 222 10.51 9.90 11.50
CA LEU A 222 9.84 10.91 10.66
C LEU A 222 8.32 10.91 10.82
N PHE A 223 7.73 10.01 11.61
CA PHE A 223 6.30 9.97 11.83
C PHE A 223 5.90 10.74 13.07
N SER A 224 4.85 11.54 12.94
CA SER A 224 4.13 12.14 14.06
C SER A 224 2.86 11.35 14.40
N PRO A 225 2.18 11.67 15.50
CA PRO A 225 0.87 11.05 15.80
C PRO A 225 -0.20 11.32 14.75
N SER A 226 -0.04 12.37 13.93
CA SER A 226 -0.94 12.70 12.82
C SER A 226 -0.56 12.03 11.51
N SER A 227 0.60 11.39 11.42
CA SER A 227 1.05 10.65 10.25
C SER A 227 0.17 9.42 9.97
N ARG A 228 0.06 9.05 8.71
CA ARG A 228 -0.77 7.93 8.25
C ARG A 228 0.06 6.92 7.49
N ILE A 229 -0.05 5.66 7.88
CA ILE A 229 0.59 4.52 7.19
C ILE A 229 -0.52 3.78 6.44
N VAL A 230 -0.58 3.95 5.12
CA VAL A 230 -1.63 3.39 4.27
C VAL A 230 -1.11 2.17 3.53
N TRP A 231 -1.67 1.01 3.85
CA TRP A 231 -1.34 -0.27 3.21
C TRP A 231 -2.29 -0.57 2.07
N ILE A 232 -1.75 -0.93 0.90
CA ILE A 232 -2.56 -1.38 -0.23
C ILE A 232 -2.71 -2.90 -0.16
N SER A 233 -3.91 -3.33 0.14
CA SER A 233 -4.34 -4.73 0.15
C SER A 233 -5.12 -5.10 -1.13
N SER A 234 -5.94 -6.14 -1.07
CA SER A 234 -6.73 -6.67 -2.18
C SER A 234 -8.09 -7.19 -1.69
N THR A 235 -9.06 -7.30 -2.58
CA THR A 235 -10.29 -8.06 -2.35
C THR A 235 -10.00 -9.55 -2.13
N GLY A 236 -8.90 -10.07 -2.71
CA GLY A 236 -8.47 -11.46 -2.59
C GLY A 236 -7.72 -11.80 -1.29
N ALA A 237 -7.66 -10.92 -0.31
CA ALA A 237 -7.03 -11.16 1.00
C ALA A 237 -7.89 -12.09 1.88
N LEU A 238 -8.02 -13.36 1.48
CA LEU A 238 -8.92 -14.32 2.11
C LEU A 238 -8.18 -15.29 3.04
N PRO A 239 -8.82 -15.75 4.15
CA PRO A 239 -8.20 -16.65 5.13
C PRO A 239 -7.61 -17.94 4.55
N PRO A 240 -8.24 -18.64 3.57
CA PRO A 240 -7.70 -19.89 3.06
C PRO A 240 -6.34 -19.80 2.38
N TYR A 241 -5.88 -18.60 2.08
CA TYR A 241 -4.59 -18.37 1.41
C TYR A 241 -3.44 -18.03 2.36
N PHE A 242 -3.72 -17.87 3.65
CA PHE A 242 -2.72 -17.51 4.64
C PHE A 242 -2.59 -18.58 5.73
N ASP A 243 -1.36 -18.90 6.06
CA ASP A 243 -0.98 -19.73 7.20
C ASP A 243 0.20 -19.03 7.90
N VAL A 244 0.06 -18.78 9.20
CA VAL A 244 1.11 -18.11 9.99
C VAL A 244 2.37 -18.99 10.11
N GLU A 245 2.25 -20.32 10.00
CA GLU A 245 3.40 -21.24 9.94
C GLU A 245 4.14 -21.18 8.58
N ASP A 246 3.55 -20.51 7.60
CA ASP A 246 4.16 -20.20 6.30
C ASP A 246 4.04 -18.70 6.03
N LEU A 247 4.43 -17.88 7.02
CA LEU A 247 4.34 -16.41 6.97
C LEU A 247 4.83 -15.81 5.65
N GLN A 248 5.88 -16.38 5.10
CA GLN A 248 6.52 -15.89 3.88
C GLN A 248 5.85 -16.42 2.59
N GLY A 249 4.86 -17.30 2.70
CA GLY A 249 4.15 -17.87 1.56
C GLY A 249 5.02 -18.75 0.66
N LEU A 250 6.04 -19.40 1.19
CA LEU A 250 6.95 -20.28 0.43
C LEU A 250 6.27 -21.58 0.01
N ARG A 251 5.31 -22.07 0.79
CA ARG A 251 4.51 -23.27 0.50
C ARG A 251 3.11 -22.91 -0.01
N ALA A 252 2.70 -21.65 0.17
CA ALA A 252 1.38 -21.20 -0.19
C ALA A 252 1.13 -21.30 -1.69
N ARG A 253 -0.04 -21.84 -2.06
CA ARG A 253 -0.49 -21.87 -3.47
C ARG A 253 -0.93 -20.51 -4.00
N ALA A 254 -0.97 -19.49 -3.14
CA ALA A 254 -1.44 -18.15 -3.47
C ALA A 254 -0.63 -17.12 -2.65
N ALA A 255 0.69 -17.05 -2.89
CA ALA A 255 1.61 -16.18 -2.15
C ALA A 255 1.21 -14.69 -2.20
N TYR A 256 0.61 -14.24 -3.31
CA TYR A 256 0.09 -12.87 -3.42
C TYR A 256 -1.05 -12.62 -2.45
N GLU A 257 -2.08 -13.47 -2.49
CA GLU A 257 -3.27 -13.38 -1.63
C GLU A 257 -2.88 -13.54 -0.15
N SER A 258 -1.93 -14.44 0.15
CA SER A 258 -1.31 -14.57 1.47
C SER A 258 -0.67 -13.26 1.92
N SER A 259 0.17 -12.64 1.10
CA SER A 259 0.79 -11.35 1.42
C SER A 259 -0.23 -10.23 1.68
N LYS A 260 -1.38 -10.24 0.97
CA LYS A 260 -2.47 -9.28 1.16
C LYS A 260 -3.27 -9.56 2.44
N ARG A 261 -3.42 -10.83 2.83
CA ARG A 261 -4.01 -11.18 4.12
C ARG A 261 -3.12 -10.74 5.28
N VAL A 262 -1.80 -10.92 5.18
CA VAL A 262 -0.82 -10.37 6.14
C VAL A 262 -1.02 -8.86 6.29
N THR A 263 -1.18 -8.13 5.19
CA THR A 263 -1.44 -6.69 5.20
C THR A 263 -2.72 -6.33 5.96
N ASP A 264 -3.81 -7.08 5.74
CA ASP A 264 -5.08 -6.88 6.47
C ASP A 264 -4.91 -7.12 7.97
N LEU A 265 -4.28 -8.22 8.35
CA LEU A 265 -4.05 -8.58 9.75
C LEU A 265 -3.21 -7.50 10.46
N LEU A 266 -2.07 -7.11 9.90
CA LEU A 266 -1.20 -6.08 10.48
C LEU A 266 -1.95 -4.76 10.70
N ALA A 267 -2.60 -4.23 9.67
CA ALA A 267 -3.25 -2.94 9.78
C ALA A 267 -4.50 -2.95 10.67
N MET A 268 -5.34 -4.00 10.58
CA MET A 268 -6.56 -4.10 11.36
C MET A 268 -6.31 -4.27 12.86
N THR A 269 -5.26 -5.04 13.23
CA THR A 269 -4.95 -5.34 14.63
C THR A 269 -3.93 -4.38 15.25
N SER A 270 -3.44 -3.38 14.50
CA SER A 270 -2.36 -2.47 14.97
C SER A 270 -2.71 -1.64 16.22
N GLU A 271 -4.00 -1.47 16.52
CA GLU A 271 -4.46 -0.67 17.67
C GLU A 271 -4.98 -1.54 18.83
N LEU A 272 -4.85 -2.87 18.73
CA LEU A 272 -5.31 -3.76 19.80
C LEU A 272 -4.30 -3.80 20.97
N PRO A 273 -4.79 -3.95 22.21
CA PRO A 273 -3.90 -4.12 23.36
C PRO A 273 -2.94 -5.30 23.22
N SER A 274 -3.38 -6.39 22.58
CA SER A 274 -2.59 -7.62 22.36
C SER A 274 -1.40 -7.43 21.43
N THR A 275 -1.43 -6.42 20.57
CA THR A 275 -0.37 -6.12 19.59
C THR A 275 0.47 -4.89 19.94
N ALA A 276 0.05 -4.13 20.94
CA ALA A 276 0.62 -2.83 21.30
C ALA A 276 2.14 -2.85 21.51
N LEU A 277 2.68 -3.91 22.12
CA LEU A 277 4.12 -4.08 22.34
C LEU A 277 4.89 -4.15 21.01
N TYR A 278 4.39 -4.93 20.06
CA TYR A 278 5.03 -5.14 18.77
C TYR A 278 4.92 -3.91 17.87
N VAL A 279 3.76 -3.24 17.88
CA VAL A 279 3.56 -1.98 17.13
C VAL A 279 4.49 -0.88 17.62
N ARG A 280 4.70 -0.79 18.93
CA ARG A 280 5.69 0.14 19.50
C ARG A 280 7.12 -0.24 19.11
N GLY A 281 7.44 -1.53 19.11
CA GLY A 281 8.73 -2.03 18.63
C GLY A 281 8.98 -1.64 17.17
N LEU A 282 7.99 -1.82 16.30
CA LEU A 282 8.07 -1.41 14.90
C LEU A 282 8.32 0.10 14.76
N LEU A 283 7.65 0.93 15.54
CA LEU A 283 7.69 2.38 15.43
C LEU A 283 8.78 3.03 16.32
N GLY A 284 9.68 2.22 16.92
CA GLY A 284 10.82 2.71 17.68
C GLY A 284 10.46 3.60 18.87
N ARG A 285 9.22 3.52 19.38
CA ARG A 285 8.73 4.38 20.46
C ARG A 285 8.65 3.61 21.76
N GLY A 286 9.65 3.82 22.59
CA GLY A 286 9.65 3.39 24.00
C GLY A 286 8.70 4.22 24.86
N GLU A 287 8.62 3.89 26.14
CA GLU A 287 7.95 4.74 27.16
C GLU A 287 8.88 5.91 27.51
N GLU A 288 8.57 7.11 27.04
CA GLU A 288 9.23 8.33 27.48
C GLU A 288 8.50 8.92 28.69
N GLY A 289 9.18 8.93 29.86
CA GLY A 289 8.69 9.59 31.06
C GLY A 289 7.36 9.06 31.63
N GLY A 290 7.02 7.77 31.42
CA GLY A 290 5.79 7.16 31.92
C GLY A 290 4.51 7.56 31.14
N ARG A 291 4.64 8.29 30.03
CA ARG A 291 3.53 8.57 29.11
C ARG A 291 3.73 7.79 27.81
N VAL A 292 2.68 7.08 27.43
CA VAL A 292 2.64 6.37 26.14
C VAL A 292 2.54 7.42 25.02
N ALA A 293 3.59 7.56 24.22
CA ALA A 293 3.54 8.44 23.06
C ALA A 293 2.45 7.97 22.08
N ALA A 294 1.67 8.90 21.55
CA ALA A 294 0.69 8.58 20.52
C ALA A 294 1.41 8.12 19.25
N LEU A 295 0.88 7.07 18.62
CA LEU A 295 1.46 6.43 17.43
C LEU A 295 0.73 6.90 16.17
N PRO A 296 1.42 6.91 15.01
CA PRO A 296 0.77 7.09 13.72
C PRO A 296 -0.25 5.98 13.48
N LYS A 297 -1.36 6.30 12.82
CA LYS A 297 -2.40 5.33 12.53
C LYS A 297 -2.11 4.55 11.25
N MET A 298 -2.42 3.25 11.28
CA MET A 298 -2.35 2.37 10.13
C MET A 298 -3.73 2.20 9.52
N TYR A 299 -3.82 2.42 8.20
CA TYR A 299 -5.02 2.20 7.41
C TYR A 299 -4.76 1.11 6.38
N VAL A 300 -5.77 0.33 6.05
CA VAL A 300 -5.70 -0.62 4.94
C VAL A 300 -6.77 -0.31 3.91
N THR A 301 -6.36 -0.34 2.65
CA THR A 301 -7.22 -0.03 1.52
C THR A 301 -7.08 -1.07 0.42
N HIS A 302 -8.03 -1.12 -0.49
CA HIS A 302 -7.87 -1.85 -1.75
C HIS A 302 -8.45 -1.08 -2.93
N PRO A 303 -7.85 -1.21 -4.12
CA PRO A 303 -8.24 -0.46 -5.31
C PRO A 303 -9.50 -1.02 -5.99
N GLY A 304 -10.11 -2.09 -5.47
CA GLY A 304 -11.01 -2.91 -6.25
C GLY A 304 -10.27 -3.68 -7.35
N VAL A 305 -10.98 -4.08 -8.37
CA VAL A 305 -10.44 -4.75 -9.56
C VAL A 305 -10.15 -3.70 -10.63
N ILE A 306 -8.88 -3.54 -10.96
CA ILE A 306 -8.39 -2.54 -11.91
C ILE A 306 -7.56 -3.20 -13.02
N ALA A 307 -7.64 -2.64 -14.21
CA ALA A 307 -6.84 -3.09 -15.34
C ALA A 307 -5.42 -2.54 -15.22
N THR A 308 -4.48 -3.40 -14.83
CA THR A 308 -3.06 -3.07 -14.71
C THR A 308 -2.19 -4.14 -15.35
N SER A 309 -0.93 -3.83 -15.59
CA SER A 309 0.05 -4.77 -16.14
C SER A 309 0.53 -5.85 -15.17
N ILE A 310 0.00 -5.91 -13.94
CA ILE A 310 0.42 -6.87 -12.90
C ILE A 310 0.20 -8.33 -13.32
N ALA A 311 -0.81 -8.59 -14.15
CA ALA A 311 -1.13 -9.93 -14.65
C ALA A 311 -0.21 -10.40 -15.81
N GLY A 312 0.64 -9.52 -16.37
CA GLY A 312 1.58 -9.86 -17.44
C GLY A 312 0.93 -10.34 -18.75
N LEU A 313 -0.33 -10.00 -19.02
CA LEU A 313 -1.06 -10.44 -20.19
C LEU A 313 -0.57 -9.74 -21.46
N ASN A 314 -0.59 -10.45 -22.60
CA ASN A 314 -0.37 -9.80 -23.90
C ASN A 314 -1.55 -8.88 -24.27
N TRP A 315 -1.37 -8.04 -25.31
CA TRP A 315 -2.35 -7.04 -25.69
C TRP A 315 -3.75 -7.60 -26.00
N PHE A 316 -3.82 -8.76 -26.68
CA PHE A 316 -5.08 -9.39 -27.06
C PHE A 316 -5.84 -9.89 -25.82
N MET A 317 -5.15 -10.56 -24.92
CA MET A 317 -5.73 -11.05 -23.67
C MET A 317 -6.08 -9.93 -22.71
N GLY A 318 -5.26 -8.88 -22.68
CA GLY A 318 -5.54 -7.65 -21.93
C GLY A 318 -6.83 -6.97 -22.40
N PHE A 319 -7.09 -6.95 -23.71
CA PHE A 319 -8.34 -6.43 -24.27
C PHE A 319 -9.55 -7.23 -23.79
N TRP A 320 -9.54 -8.56 -23.88
CA TRP A 320 -10.66 -9.39 -23.43
C TRP A 320 -10.86 -9.34 -21.91
N MET A 321 -9.78 -9.26 -21.16
CA MET A 321 -9.87 -9.01 -19.72
C MET A 321 -10.56 -7.67 -19.45
N LEU A 322 -10.19 -6.61 -20.15
CA LEU A 322 -10.83 -5.31 -20.01
C LEU A 322 -12.34 -5.37 -20.30
N VAL A 323 -12.73 -6.06 -21.37
CA VAL A 323 -14.15 -6.31 -21.69
C VAL A 323 -14.86 -7.03 -20.53
N ALA A 324 -14.24 -8.09 -19.98
CA ALA A 324 -14.80 -8.84 -18.86
C ALA A 324 -14.96 -7.98 -17.60
N LEU A 325 -13.97 -7.11 -17.29
CA LEU A 325 -14.05 -6.20 -16.14
C LEU A 325 -15.17 -5.16 -16.29
N TYR A 326 -15.35 -4.60 -17.49
CA TYR A 326 -16.48 -3.69 -17.75
C TYR A 326 -17.82 -4.42 -17.70
N ALA A 327 -17.89 -5.64 -18.23
CA ALA A 327 -19.11 -6.45 -18.15
C ALA A 327 -19.45 -6.77 -16.69
N ALA A 328 -18.48 -7.14 -15.85
CA ALA A 328 -18.71 -7.36 -14.42
C ALA A 328 -19.24 -6.10 -13.71
N ARG A 329 -18.74 -4.92 -14.05
CA ARG A 329 -19.25 -3.63 -13.54
C ARG A 329 -20.69 -3.39 -13.99
N TRP A 330 -21.00 -3.58 -15.26
CA TRP A 330 -22.37 -3.42 -15.78
C TRP A 330 -23.37 -4.44 -15.20
N LEU A 331 -22.86 -5.59 -14.76
CA LEU A 331 -23.62 -6.55 -13.95
C LEU A 331 -23.72 -6.17 -12.47
N SER A 332 -23.48 -4.89 -12.15
CA SER A 332 -23.58 -4.33 -10.80
C SER A 332 -22.55 -4.85 -9.80
N SER A 333 -21.33 -5.23 -10.26
CA SER A 333 -20.26 -5.47 -9.32
C SER A 333 -19.70 -4.13 -8.80
N PRO A 334 -19.72 -3.89 -7.48
CA PRO A 334 -19.26 -2.62 -6.91
C PRO A 334 -17.73 -2.49 -6.92
N TRP A 335 -17.03 -3.59 -7.07
CA TRP A 335 -15.58 -3.67 -6.90
C TRP A 335 -14.80 -3.65 -8.22
N HIS A 336 -15.40 -3.15 -9.32
CA HIS A 336 -14.74 -3.03 -10.61
C HIS A 336 -14.59 -1.56 -11.06
N PRO A 337 -13.70 -0.77 -10.43
CA PRO A 337 -13.34 0.56 -10.93
C PRO A 337 -12.78 0.51 -12.34
N VAL A 338 -12.07 -0.56 -12.69
CA VAL A 338 -11.40 -0.83 -13.97
C VAL A 338 -10.28 0.16 -14.27
N ASP A 339 -10.53 1.46 -14.16
CA ASP A 339 -9.52 2.51 -14.31
C ASP A 339 -8.67 2.61 -13.02
N PRO A 340 -7.33 2.53 -13.11
CA PRO A 340 -6.44 2.71 -11.97
C PRO A 340 -6.63 4.04 -11.24
N TYR A 341 -6.98 5.12 -11.93
CA TYR A 341 -7.24 6.43 -11.31
C TYR A 341 -8.45 6.36 -10.38
N LYS A 342 -9.52 5.67 -10.79
CA LYS A 342 -10.68 5.40 -9.93
C LYS A 342 -10.34 4.45 -8.79
N GLY A 343 -9.47 3.46 -9.06
CA GLY A 343 -8.95 2.55 -8.03
C GLY A 343 -8.11 3.23 -6.96
N ALA A 344 -7.55 4.39 -7.22
CA ALA A 344 -6.72 5.15 -6.29
C ALA A 344 -7.51 5.89 -5.19
N ILE A 345 -8.85 6.04 -5.31
CA ILE A 345 -9.66 6.90 -4.44
C ILE A 345 -9.54 6.52 -2.96
N SER A 346 -9.56 5.24 -2.61
CA SER A 346 -9.53 4.82 -1.19
C SER A 346 -8.18 5.11 -0.53
N ALA A 347 -7.07 4.93 -1.25
CA ALA A 347 -5.75 5.23 -0.75
C ALA A 347 -5.55 6.74 -0.55
N VAL A 348 -5.97 7.54 -1.52
CA VAL A 348 -5.87 9.00 -1.46
C VAL A 348 -6.80 9.57 -0.38
N PHE A 349 -7.99 9.01 -0.23
CA PHE A 349 -8.90 9.36 0.88
C PHE A 349 -8.22 9.16 2.25
N CYS A 350 -7.61 8.00 2.51
CA CYS A 350 -6.91 7.76 3.77
C CYS A 350 -5.69 8.67 3.95
N ALA A 351 -4.98 9.02 2.86
CA ALA A 351 -3.80 9.87 2.93
C ALA A 351 -4.13 11.37 3.12
N LEU A 352 -5.16 11.88 2.43
CA LEU A 352 -5.46 13.32 2.42
C LEU A 352 -6.57 13.75 3.37
N SER A 353 -7.47 12.86 3.82
CA SER A 353 -8.53 13.27 4.75
C SER A 353 -7.93 13.84 6.05
N PRO A 354 -8.56 14.85 6.67
CA PRO A 354 -8.14 15.33 7.98
C PRO A 354 -8.07 14.17 9.00
N PRO A 355 -7.03 14.09 9.86
CA PRO A 355 -6.91 13.02 10.87
C PRO A 355 -8.15 12.92 11.76
N GLU A 356 -8.74 14.05 12.11
CA GLU A 356 -9.93 14.14 12.94
C GLU A 356 -11.13 13.49 12.26
N GLN A 357 -11.31 13.71 10.95
CA GLN A 357 -12.39 13.09 10.17
C GLN A 357 -12.27 11.55 10.16
N LEU A 358 -11.06 11.02 9.95
CA LEU A 358 -10.83 9.58 9.97
C LEU A 358 -11.03 9.00 11.37
N ALA A 359 -10.56 9.71 12.41
CA ALA A 359 -10.75 9.31 13.79
C ALA A 359 -12.24 9.29 14.18
N ASP A 360 -13.02 10.29 13.77
CA ASP A 360 -14.47 10.36 14.02
C ASP A 360 -15.22 9.23 13.31
N LEU A 361 -14.80 8.88 12.07
CA LEU A 361 -15.38 7.75 11.33
C LEU A 361 -15.07 6.44 12.05
N GLU A 362 -13.83 6.22 12.52
CA GLU A 362 -13.47 5.02 13.25
C GLU A 362 -14.11 4.95 14.64
N ALA A 363 -14.28 6.08 15.32
CA ALA A 363 -14.98 6.13 16.62
C ALA A 363 -16.47 5.77 16.50
N ARG A 364 -17.12 6.16 15.41
CA ARG A 364 -18.55 5.86 15.17
C ARG A 364 -18.79 4.47 14.61
N GLU A 365 -17.95 4.04 13.68
CA GLU A 365 -18.20 2.84 12.88
C GLU A 365 -17.26 1.69 13.26
N GLY A 366 -16.14 1.97 13.89
CA GLY A 366 -15.04 1.05 14.13
C GLY A 366 -13.99 1.06 13.03
N LYS A 367 -12.85 0.40 13.31
CA LYS A 367 -11.74 0.26 12.39
C LYS A 367 -12.07 -0.75 11.28
N GLY A 368 -11.92 -0.34 10.02
CA GLY A 368 -12.27 -1.18 8.88
C GLY A 368 -11.42 -0.90 7.64
N LYS A 369 -11.48 -1.84 6.70
CA LYS A 369 -10.81 -1.75 5.40
C LYS A 369 -11.57 -0.83 4.46
N TRP A 370 -10.85 0.05 3.78
CA TRP A 370 -11.41 0.96 2.80
C TRP A 370 -11.29 0.40 1.39
N GLY A 371 -12.33 0.47 0.60
CA GLY A 371 -12.34 0.01 -0.77
C GLY A 371 -12.69 1.11 -1.75
N SER A 372 -12.04 1.07 -2.91
CA SER A 372 -12.43 1.86 -4.08
C SER A 372 -13.56 1.14 -4.80
N THR A 373 -14.72 1.76 -4.87
CA THR A 373 -15.92 1.19 -5.48
C THR A 373 -16.44 2.09 -6.58
N THR A 374 -17.24 1.52 -7.49
CA THR A 374 -17.92 2.26 -8.55
C THR A 374 -19.33 1.79 -8.75
N GLY A 375 -20.19 2.71 -9.16
CA GLY A 375 -21.50 2.39 -9.70
C GLY A 375 -21.40 1.76 -11.10
N VAL A 376 -22.57 1.36 -11.64
CA VAL A 376 -22.68 0.74 -12.97
C VAL A 376 -22.13 1.64 -14.08
N TYR A 377 -22.35 2.95 -13.97
CA TYR A 377 -21.84 3.94 -14.94
C TYR A 377 -20.45 4.45 -14.61
N GLY A 378 -19.83 3.93 -13.54
CA GLY A 378 -18.48 4.24 -13.16
C GLY A 378 -18.32 5.44 -12.22
N GLU A 379 -19.38 5.85 -11.53
CA GLU A 379 -19.33 6.81 -10.44
C GLU A 379 -18.51 6.20 -9.30
N GLU A 380 -17.43 6.89 -8.93
CA GLU A 380 -16.50 6.39 -7.95
C GLU A 380 -16.84 6.86 -6.55
N ARG A 381 -16.60 6.00 -5.57
CA ARG A 381 -16.73 6.32 -4.16
C ARG A 381 -15.83 5.46 -3.29
N VAL A 382 -15.63 5.88 -2.06
CA VAL A 382 -14.98 5.09 -1.00
C VAL A 382 -16.06 4.39 -0.18
N ALA A 383 -15.85 3.11 0.12
CA ALA A 383 -16.77 2.36 0.96
C ALA A 383 -16.02 1.41 1.91
N ARG A 384 -16.67 1.01 3.00
CA ARG A 384 -16.16 -0.04 3.87
C ARG A 384 -16.24 -1.39 3.16
N THR A 385 -15.23 -2.23 3.40
CA THR A 385 -15.11 -3.57 2.83
C THR A 385 -15.16 -4.60 3.95
N GLU A 386 -15.93 -5.65 3.75
CA GLU A 386 -15.93 -6.79 4.66
C GLU A 386 -14.57 -7.50 4.64
N VAL A 387 -14.00 -7.73 5.82
CA VAL A 387 -12.78 -8.53 6.00
C VAL A 387 -13.18 -9.80 6.74
N PRO A 388 -12.97 -10.98 6.15
CA PRO A 388 -13.34 -12.23 6.81
C PRO A 388 -12.68 -12.39 8.18
N GLY A 389 -13.49 -12.66 9.20
CA GLY A 389 -13.08 -12.70 10.60
C GLY A 389 -13.15 -11.34 11.32
N TRP A 390 -12.97 -10.22 10.61
CA TRP A 390 -13.06 -8.88 11.19
C TRP A 390 -14.42 -8.21 10.97
N GLY A 391 -15.08 -8.49 9.85
CA GLY A 391 -16.28 -7.81 9.41
C GLY A 391 -15.99 -6.45 8.73
N TYR A 392 -16.97 -5.55 8.74
CA TYR A 392 -16.79 -4.22 8.13
C TYR A 392 -16.00 -3.25 9.01
N CYS A 393 -16.17 -3.31 10.31
CA CYS A 393 -15.62 -2.33 11.25
C CYS A 393 -15.21 -2.94 12.59
N GLY A 394 -14.91 -4.22 12.65
CA GLY A 394 -14.40 -4.91 13.83
C GLY A 394 -15.46 -5.27 14.88
N VAL A 395 -16.73 -4.93 14.63
CA VAL A 395 -17.85 -5.33 15.50
C VAL A 395 -18.74 -6.29 14.71
N PRO A 396 -18.91 -7.54 15.17
CA PRO A 396 -19.76 -8.51 14.48
C PRO A 396 -21.19 -8.01 14.28
N GLY A 397 -21.74 -8.19 13.07
CA GLY A 397 -23.10 -7.78 12.71
C GLY A 397 -23.29 -6.30 12.43
N VAL A 398 -22.30 -5.45 12.64
CA VAL A 398 -22.36 -4.03 12.31
C VAL A 398 -21.95 -3.82 10.85
N VAL A 399 -22.84 -3.22 10.06
CA VAL A 399 -22.61 -2.86 8.65
C VAL A 399 -22.74 -1.34 8.54
N PRO A 400 -21.64 -0.60 8.37
CA PRO A 400 -21.68 0.87 8.25
C PRO A 400 -22.46 1.31 7.01
N GLU A 401 -23.02 2.53 7.06
CA GLU A 401 -23.68 3.14 5.93
C GLU A 401 -22.75 3.25 4.71
N GLY A 402 -23.27 2.95 3.53
CA GLY A 402 -22.47 2.97 2.30
C GLY A 402 -21.53 1.77 2.12
N SER A 403 -21.51 0.81 3.05
CA SER A 403 -20.76 -0.43 2.89
C SER A 403 -21.31 -1.29 1.75
N VAL A 404 -20.42 -2.08 1.15
CA VAL A 404 -20.78 -3.03 0.08
C VAL A 404 -20.10 -4.36 0.31
N THR A 405 -20.79 -5.45 -0.01
CA THR A 405 -20.26 -6.82 0.11
C THR A 405 -19.31 -7.14 -1.03
N THR A 406 -18.26 -7.90 -0.76
CA THR A 406 -17.23 -8.26 -1.73
C THR A 406 -17.60 -9.38 -2.68
N GLY A 407 -18.69 -9.94 -2.60
CA GLY A 407 -19.07 -11.05 -3.45
C GLY A 407 -20.21 -11.79 -2.83
N MET A 408 -21.07 -12.12 -3.63
CA MET A 408 -22.38 -12.41 -3.12
C MET A 408 -22.49 -13.70 -2.38
N TRP A 409 -21.54 -14.67 -2.50
CA TRP A 409 -22.04 -15.98 -2.22
C TRP A 409 -21.07 -17.05 -1.79
N ARG A 410 -19.83 -17.01 -2.24
CA ARG A 410 -18.93 -18.15 -2.02
C ARG A 410 -18.03 -17.89 -0.83
N GLY A 411 -18.33 -18.54 0.29
CA GLY A 411 -17.49 -18.51 1.48
C GLY A 411 -17.63 -17.25 2.33
N ARG A 412 -18.70 -16.48 2.16
CA ARG A 412 -19.07 -15.44 3.10
C ARG A 412 -19.36 -16.11 4.45
N VAL A 413 -18.49 -15.88 5.40
CA VAL A 413 -18.75 -16.21 6.79
C VAL A 413 -19.35 -14.95 7.40
N GLU A 414 -20.59 -15.03 7.89
CA GLU A 414 -21.16 -13.94 8.69
C GLU A 414 -20.22 -13.62 9.84
N GLY A 415 -19.99 -12.32 10.10
CA GLY A 415 -19.13 -11.90 11.18
C GLY A 415 -19.65 -12.47 12.50
N SER A 416 -18.90 -13.41 13.10
CA SER A 416 -19.19 -13.96 14.39
C SER A 416 -18.20 -13.45 15.42
N ARG A 417 -18.57 -13.57 16.69
CA ARG A 417 -17.67 -13.21 17.78
C ARG A 417 -16.43 -14.11 17.80
N GLU A 418 -16.61 -15.41 17.57
CA GLU A 418 -15.52 -16.39 17.52
C GLU A 418 -14.58 -16.10 16.35
N GLY A 419 -15.13 -15.71 15.18
CA GLY A 419 -14.33 -15.29 14.03
C GLY A 419 -13.51 -14.04 14.33
N ARG A 420 -14.07 -13.09 15.08
CA ARG A 420 -13.38 -11.88 15.51
C ARG A 420 -12.25 -12.17 16.50
N GLU A 421 -12.51 -13.00 17.50
CA GLU A 421 -11.50 -13.46 18.47
C GLU A 421 -10.37 -14.22 17.77
N GLY A 422 -10.70 -15.10 16.82
CA GLY A 422 -9.73 -15.82 15.99
C GLY A 422 -8.84 -14.87 15.17
N PHE A 423 -9.43 -13.83 14.56
CA PHE A 423 -8.69 -12.81 13.82
C PHE A 423 -7.71 -12.04 14.71
N GLU A 424 -8.10 -11.69 15.94
CA GLU A 424 -7.23 -11.00 16.90
C GLU A 424 -6.05 -11.87 17.34
N VAL A 425 -6.31 -13.16 17.60
CA VAL A 425 -5.27 -14.14 17.97
C VAL A 425 -4.28 -14.32 16.82
N GLU A 426 -4.79 -14.51 15.58
CA GLU A 426 -3.97 -14.62 14.38
C GLU A 426 -3.12 -13.36 14.17
N GLY A 427 -3.73 -12.18 14.35
CA GLY A 427 -3.04 -10.89 14.26
C GLY A 427 -1.94 -10.72 15.32
N ALA A 428 -2.20 -11.06 16.57
CA ALA A 428 -1.21 -10.97 17.63
C ALA A 428 -0.01 -11.91 17.38
N ARG A 429 -0.29 -13.12 16.89
CA ARG A 429 0.75 -14.08 16.52
C ARG A 429 1.57 -13.55 15.34
N LEU A 430 0.90 -13.05 14.30
CA LEU A 430 1.56 -12.46 13.14
C LEU A 430 2.49 -11.31 13.53
N TRP A 431 2.04 -10.39 14.39
CA TRP A 431 2.86 -9.27 14.85
C TRP A 431 4.13 -9.72 15.55
N ARG A 432 4.02 -10.77 16.39
CA ARG A 432 5.19 -11.36 17.06
C ARG A 432 6.20 -11.91 16.03
N GLU A 433 5.74 -12.76 15.12
CA GLU A 433 6.58 -13.38 14.09
C GLU A 433 7.25 -12.31 13.18
N MET A 434 6.53 -11.23 12.84
CA MET A 434 7.07 -10.12 12.06
C MET A 434 8.18 -9.35 12.80
N GLU A 435 8.02 -9.12 14.11
CA GLU A 435 9.03 -8.45 14.92
C GLU A 435 10.27 -9.34 15.17
N GLU A 436 10.07 -10.64 15.33
CA GLU A 436 11.16 -11.61 15.43
C GLU A 436 11.96 -11.65 14.11
N LEU A 437 11.27 -11.73 12.97
CA LEU A 437 11.89 -11.70 11.64
C LEU A 437 12.63 -10.38 11.38
N ARG A 438 12.06 -9.24 11.78
CA ARG A 438 12.71 -7.93 11.66
C ARG A 438 14.05 -7.91 12.40
N ARG A 439 14.05 -8.28 13.68
CA ARG A 439 15.27 -8.29 14.52
C ARG A 439 16.32 -9.25 13.98
N GLU A 440 15.90 -10.42 13.48
CA GLU A 440 16.80 -11.37 12.88
C GLU A 440 17.52 -10.76 11.66
N TRP A 441 16.76 -10.09 10.76
CA TRP A 441 17.34 -9.50 9.56
C TRP A 441 18.17 -8.24 9.85
N GLU A 442 17.79 -7.43 10.81
CA GLU A 442 18.60 -6.29 11.25
C GLU A 442 19.96 -6.75 11.76
N LYS A 443 19.99 -7.77 12.62
CA LYS A 443 21.23 -8.38 13.10
C LYS A 443 22.10 -8.91 11.97
N ARG A 444 21.50 -9.67 11.02
CA ARG A 444 22.23 -10.25 9.88
C ARG A 444 22.82 -9.21 8.95
N LEU A 445 22.17 -8.09 8.80
CA LEU A 445 22.59 -7.00 7.93
C LEU A 445 23.51 -6.00 8.66
N GLY A 446 23.78 -6.21 9.96
CA GLY A 446 24.58 -5.27 10.78
C GLY A 446 23.89 -3.92 10.94
N LEU A 447 22.56 -3.91 11.05
CA LEU A 447 21.72 -2.71 11.14
C LEU A 447 21.19 -2.50 12.57
N GLU A 448 21.71 -3.24 13.54
CA GLU A 448 21.43 -2.99 14.96
C GLU A 448 22.06 -1.63 15.33
N ASP A 449 21.27 -0.75 15.93
CA ASP A 449 21.71 0.57 16.44
C ASP A 449 22.55 0.39 17.69
#